data_becf7bf2925abc43cd368867c9459d19
#
_entry.id   becf7bf2925abc43cd368867c9459d19
#
_cell.length_a   1.000
_cell.length_b   1.000
_cell.length_c   1.000
_cell.angle_alpha   90.00
_cell.angle_beta   90.00
_cell.angle_gamma   90.00
#
_symmetry.space_group_name_H-M   'P 1'
#
loop_
_entity.id
_entity.type
_entity.pdbx_description
1 polymer ?
#
loop_
_entity_poly.entity_id
_entity_poly.type
_entity_poly.pdbx_seq_one_letter_code
_entity_poly.pdbx_strand_id
1 'polypeptide(L)'
;VDAANALALLAAPELKAGTLASGGFAQALTALSQVDPGASIWGFRKDRIHYRITVTDARGIVVFDSQGQDIGRDHSQWNDVLRTLRGEYGARSSGESPYDADRTVMHVAAPVRDGARIIGVLTVSRPNHTLEPYIQRSRDRILRWSWALLGISLLIGLLFTWWMASSLSR
;
A
#
# COMPACT_ATOMS: atom_id res chain seq x y z
N VAL A 1 -2.87 5.97 -9.03
CA VAL A 1 -2.41 6.80 -10.16
C VAL A 1 -3.13 8.14 -10.11
N ASP A 2 -4.46 8.16 -10.17
CA ASP A 2 -5.25 9.40 -10.29
C ASP A 2 -5.05 10.36 -9.11
N ALA A 3 -5.04 9.83 -7.88
CA ALA A 3 -4.74 10.64 -6.69
C ALA A 3 -3.34 11.26 -6.73
N ALA A 4 -2.32 10.52 -7.20
CA ALA A 4 -0.97 11.06 -7.32
C ALA A 4 -0.89 12.16 -8.38
N ASN A 5 -1.57 11.99 -9.52
CA ASN A 5 -1.65 13.00 -10.56
C ASN A 5 -2.39 14.27 -10.08
N ALA A 6 -3.53 14.11 -9.39
CA ALA A 6 -4.27 15.25 -8.84
C ALA A 6 -3.43 16.04 -7.82
N LEU A 7 -2.74 15.34 -6.92
CA LEU A 7 -1.86 15.98 -5.95
C LEU A 7 -0.65 16.64 -6.62
N ALA A 8 -0.09 16.04 -7.67
CA ALA A 8 1.02 16.63 -8.43
C ALA A 8 0.63 17.95 -9.09
N LEU A 9 -0.60 18.06 -9.62
CA LEU A 9 -1.12 19.30 -10.17
C LEU A 9 -1.25 20.40 -9.10
N LEU A 10 -1.71 20.04 -7.90
CA LEU A 10 -1.83 20.98 -6.78
C LEU A 10 -0.47 21.42 -6.22
N ALA A 11 0.52 20.52 -6.23
CA ALA A 11 1.87 20.81 -5.75
C ALA A 11 2.69 21.70 -6.73
N ALA A 12 2.36 21.70 -8.02
CA ALA A 12 3.17 22.34 -9.05
C ALA A 12 3.45 23.83 -8.81
N PRO A 13 2.46 24.70 -8.51
CA PRO A 13 2.72 26.13 -8.30
C PRO A 13 3.62 26.39 -7.10
N GLU A 14 3.45 25.65 -6.00
CA GLU A 14 4.24 25.83 -4.78
C GLU A 14 5.65 25.24 -4.91
N LEU A 15 5.81 24.13 -5.63
CA LEU A 15 7.13 23.57 -5.97
C LEU A 15 7.94 24.59 -6.80
N LYS A 16 7.30 25.21 -7.78
CA LYS A 16 7.91 26.26 -8.60
C LYS A 16 8.32 27.49 -7.77
N ALA A 17 7.49 27.87 -6.81
CA ALA A 17 7.75 29.00 -5.92
C ALA A 17 8.73 28.66 -4.77
N GLY A 18 9.07 27.39 -4.56
CA GLY A 18 9.90 26.95 -3.43
C GLY A 18 9.22 27.03 -2.06
N THR A 19 7.89 27.12 -2.03
CA THR A 19 7.08 27.30 -0.81
C THR A 19 6.34 26.06 -0.37
N LEU A 20 6.63 24.89 -0.98
CA LEU A 20 5.87 23.67 -0.79
C LEU A 20 5.77 23.22 0.69
N ALA A 21 6.82 23.44 1.48
CA ALA A 21 6.85 23.04 2.88
C ALA A 21 6.01 23.94 3.82
N SER A 22 5.78 25.20 3.42
CA SER A 22 5.07 26.20 4.21
C SER A 22 3.75 26.67 3.60
N GLY A 23 3.44 26.20 2.39
CA GLY A 23 2.30 26.63 1.61
C GLY A 23 0.99 25.90 1.92
N GLY A 24 -0.02 26.21 1.12
CA GLY A 24 -1.36 25.64 1.25
C GLY A 24 -1.39 24.14 0.98
N PHE A 25 -0.48 23.63 0.16
CA PHE A 25 -0.35 22.19 -0.10
C PHE A 25 -0.01 21.42 1.19
N ALA A 26 0.99 21.84 1.94
CA ALA A 26 1.37 21.21 3.21
C ALA A 26 0.23 21.28 4.23
N GLN A 27 -0.46 22.42 4.30
CA GLN A 27 -1.61 22.60 5.20
C GLN A 27 -2.78 21.70 4.80
N ALA A 28 -3.09 21.60 3.51
CA ALA A 28 -4.16 20.71 3.01
C ALA A 28 -3.86 19.23 3.29
N LEU A 29 -2.60 18.80 3.15
CA LEU A 29 -2.20 17.43 3.49
C LEU A 29 -2.31 17.14 4.99
N THR A 30 -1.95 18.10 5.83
CA THR A 30 -2.10 17.99 7.28
C THR A 30 -3.58 17.87 7.66
N ALA A 31 -4.44 18.72 7.07
CA ALA A 31 -5.88 18.63 7.28
C ALA A 31 -6.44 17.28 6.80
N LEU A 32 -6.01 16.79 5.62
CA LEU A 32 -6.44 15.51 5.08
C LEU A 32 -6.05 14.34 6.00
N SER A 33 -4.87 14.39 6.63
CA SER A 33 -4.42 13.34 7.57
C SER A 33 -5.26 13.27 8.85
N GLN A 34 -5.95 14.34 9.20
CA GLN A 34 -6.82 14.44 10.38
C GLN A 34 -8.29 14.08 10.07
N VAL A 35 -8.66 13.97 8.80
CA VAL A 35 -10.01 13.56 8.42
C VAL A 35 -10.22 12.09 8.77
N ASP A 36 -11.17 11.84 9.68
CA ASP A 36 -11.73 10.50 9.86
C ASP A 36 -12.67 10.22 8.67
N PRO A 37 -12.36 9.29 7.76
CA PRO A 37 -13.22 9.00 6.63
C PRO A 37 -14.56 8.38 7.05
N GLY A 38 -14.74 8.00 8.32
CA GLY A 38 -15.97 7.40 8.84
C GLY A 38 -16.41 6.13 8.10
N ALA A 39 -15.55 5.60 7.22
CA ALA A 39 -15.88 4.49 6.36
C ALA A 39 -15.73 3.17 7.11
N SER A 40 -16.80 2.39 7.15
CA SER A 40 -16.78 1.01 7.62
C SER A 40 -16.91 0.09 6.42
N ILE A 41 -15.89 -0.72 6.16
CA ILE A 41 -15.91 -1.75 5.12
C ILE A 41 -15.86 -3.11 5.81
N TRP A 42 -16.93 -3.89 5.68
CA TRP A 42 -17.01 -5.25 6.25
C TRP A 42 -16.78 -5.29 7.78
N GLY A 43 -17.26 -4.27 8.51
CA GLY A 43 -17.12 -4.17 9.97
C GLY A 43 -15.75 -3.66 10.45
N PHE A 44 -14.85 -3.28 9.54
CA PHE A 44 -13.59 -2.62 9.87
C PHE A 44 -13.74 -1.11 9.65
N ARG A 45 -13.60 -0.36 10.74
CA ARG A 45 -13.57 1.10 10.69
C ARG A 45 -12.21 1.54 10.17
N LYS A 46 -12.22 2.38 9.14
CA LYS A 46 -11.02 3.00 8.61
C LYS A 46 -10.81 4.32 9.36
N ASP A 47 -9.98 4.30 10.38
CA ASP A 47 -9.84 5.42 11.30
C ASP A 47 -8.91 6.53 10.78
N ARG A 48 -8.01 6.25 9.84
CA ARG A 48 -7.05 7.23 9.29
C ARG A 48 -6.64 6.92 7.86
N ILE A 49 -6.29 7.97 7.15
CA ILE A 49 -5.68 7.88 5.82
C ILE A 49 -4.16 7.84 6.03
N HIS A 50 -3.56 6.65 5.87
CA HIS A 50 -2.12 6.46 6.05
C HIS A 50 -1.40 6.54 4.69
N TYR A 51 -1.37 7.74 4.11
CA TYR A 51 -0.52 8.00 2.95
C TYR A 51 0.69 8.80 3.39
N ARG A 52 1.86 8.36 2.97
CA ARG A 52 3.06 9.21 3.00
C ARG A 52 3.22 9.82 1.62
N ILE A 53 3.42 11.12 1.58
CA ILE A 53 3.58 11.88 0.35
C ILE A 53 4.95 12.53 0.39
N THR A 54 5.76 12.25 -0.62
CA THR A 54 7.07 12.87 -0.83
C THR A 54 7.08 13.61 -2.16
N VAL A 55 7.74 14.75 -2.21
CA VAL A 55 7.94 15.52 -3.44
C VAL A 55 9.43 15.78 -3.62
N THR A 56 9.93 15.47 -4.81
CA THR A 56 11.31 15.75 -5.20
C THR A 56 11.37 16.91 -6.18
N ASP A 57 12.54 17.53 -6.26
CA ASP A 57 12.86 18.45 -7.35
C ASP A 57 13.19 17.69 -8.65
N ALA A 58 13.56 18.42 -9.72
CA ALA A 58 13.94 17.85 -11.02
C ALA A 58 15.23 17.00 -10.96
N ARG A 59 16.02 17.09 -9.91
CA ARG A 59 17.22 16.28 -9.68
C ARG A 59 16.94 15.02 -8.88
N GLY A 60 15.72 14.88 -8.35
CA GLY A 60 15.33 13.76 -7.49
C GLY A 60 15.62 13.98 -6.00
N ILE A 61 15.99 15.21 -5.59
CA ILE A 61 16.19 15.54 -4.17
C ILE A 61 14.84 15.82 -3.53
N VAL A 62 14.57 15.20 -2.38
CA VAL A 62 13.33 15.38 -1.64
C VAL A 62 13.25 16.78 -1.05
N VAL A 63 12.26 17.57 -1.49
CA VAL A 63 12.01 18.94 -1.01
C VAL A 63 10.82 19.00 -0.04
N PHE A 64 9.98 17.98 -0.05
CA PHE A 64 8.85 17.84 0.87
C PHE A 64 8.61 16.37 1.22
N ASP A 65 8.32 16.12 2.48
CA ASP A 65 7.90 14.81 2.99
C ASP A 65 6.85 15.02 4.09
N SER A 66 5.67 14.45 3.94
CA SER A 66 4.58 14.56 4.91
C SER A 66 4.92 14.00 6.31
N GLN A 67 5.96 13.14 6.40
CA GLN A 67 6.49 12.61 7.67
C GLN A 67 7.82 13.24 8.09
N GLY A 68 8.40 14.09 7.26
CA GLY A 68 9.65 14.81 7.56
C GLY A 68 10.92 13.95 7.62
N GLN A 69 10.87 12.69 7.19
CA GLN A 69 11.97 11.74 7.38
C GLN A 69 13.07 11.81 6.30
N ASP A 70 12.67 12.13 5.07
CA ASP A 70 13.55 12.05 3.90
C ASP A 70 13.88 13.40 3.26
N ILE A 71 13.51 14.52 3.90
CA ILE A 71 13.82 15.86 3.35
C ILE A 71 15.33 16.00 3.14
N GLY A 72 15.71 16.43 1.93
CA GLY A 72 17.10 16.60 1.51
C GLY A 72 17.78 15.30 1.03
N ARG A 73 17.15 14.14 1.12
CA ARG A 73 17.71 12.87 0.61
C ARG A 73 17.58 12.78 -0.92
N ASP A 74 18.52 12.06 -1.49
CA ASP A 74 18.56 11.77 -2.94
C ASP A 74 17.75 10.49 -3.25
N HIS A 75 16.62 10.67 -3.95
CA HIS A 75 15.76 9.60 -4.47
C HIS A 75 15.89 9.42 -5.99
N SER A 76 16.85 10.08 -6.65
CA SER A 76 17.01 10.07 -8.11
C SER A 76 17.17 8.68 -8.70
N GLN A 77 17.74 7.72 -7.93
CA GLN A 77 17.95 6.34 -8.34
C GLN A 77 16.79 5.42 -8.01
N TRP A 78 15.77 5.90 -7.30
CA TRP A 78 14.61 5.10 -7.00
C TRP A 78 13.74 4.93 -8.25
N ASN A 79 13.35 3.70 -8.53
CA ASN A 79 12.73 3.33 -9.80
C ASN A 79 11.44 4.11 -10.10
N ASP A 80 10.66 4.45 -9.10
CA ASP A 80 9.46 5.30 -9.21
C ASP A 80 9.82 6.74 -9.61
N VAL A 81 10.82 7.35 -8.95
CA VAL A 81 11.27 8.71 -9.24
C VAL A 81 11.99 8.77 -10.58
N LEU A 82 12.97 7.86 -10.80
CA LEU A 82 13.78 7.83 -12.02
C LEU A 82 12.93 7.72 -13.28
N ARG A 83 11.96 6.80 -13.31
CA ARG A 83 11.07 6.61 -14.46
C ARG A 83 10.18 7.83 -14.68
N THR A 84 9.62 8.37 -13.60
CA THR A 84 8.73 9.53 -13.69
C THR A 84 9.47 10.78 -14.20
N LEU A 85 10.72 10.99 -13.78
CA LEU A 85 11.56 12.08 -14.33
C LEU A 85 11.83 11.94 -15.84
N ARG A 86 11.82 10.70 -16.35
CA ARG A 86 11.93 10.41 -17.80
C ARG A 86 10.60 10.52 -18.54
N GLY A 87 9.51 10.84 -17.84
CA GLY A 87 8.16 10.90 -18.42
C GLY A 87 7.47 9.55 -18.55
N GLU A 88 8.04 8.50 -17.95
CA GLU A 88 7.45 7.15 -17.91
C GLU A 88 6.60 6.98 -16.64
N TYR A 89 5.77 5.93 -16.64
CA TYR A 89 5.04 5.54 -15.41
C TYR A 89 6.00 5.00 -14.36
N GLY A 90 6.01 5.66 -13.21
CA GLY A 90 6.85 5.29 -12.06
C GLY A 90 6.03 4.61 -10.96
N ALA A 91 6.36 3.37 -10.66
CA ALA A 91 5.86 2.66 -9.49
C ALA A 91 6.95 1.76 -8.91
N ARG A 92 6.91 1.57 -7.60
CA ARG A 92 7.86 0.74 -6.87
C ARG A 92 7.16 0.08 -5.69
N SER A 93 7.52 -1.16 -5.38
CA SER A 93 7.19 -1.81 -4.12
C SER A 93 8.47 -1.98 -3.31
N SER A 94 8.43 -1.65 -2.04
CA SER A 94 9.55 -1.88 -1.10
C SER A 94 9.05 -2.56 0.16
N GLY A 95 9.90 -3.38 0.82
CA GLY A 95 9.61 -3.87 2.16
C GLY A 95 9.56 -2.71 3.16
N GLU A 96 8.66 -2.75 4.12
CA GLU A 96 8.59 -1.77 5.22
C GLU A 96 9.77 -1.96 6.19
N SER A 97 10.22 -3.21 6.32
CA SER A 97 11.37 -3.59 7.13
C SER A 97 12.16 -4.69 6.43
N PRO A 98 13.51 -4.73 6.57
CA PRO A 98 14.33 -5.84 6.08
C PRO A 98 13.98 -7.19 6.71
N TYR A 99 13.29 -7.18 7.85
CA TYR A 99 12.94 -8.36 8.63
C TYR A 99 11.50 -8.85 8.42
N ASP A 100 10.69 -8.11 7.64
CA ASP A 100 9.27 -8.42 7.43
C ASP A 100 8.94 -8.40 5.95
N ALA A 101 9.13 -9.55 5.30
CA ALA A 101 8.90 -9.71 3.86
C ALA A 101 7.42 -9.56 3.47
N ASP A 102 6.50 -9.71 4.43
CA ASP A 102 5.06 -9.66 4.21
C ASP A 102 4.51 -8.22 4.26
N ARG A 103 5.28 -7.27 4.81
CA ARG A 103 4.90 -5.85 4.88
C ARG A 103 5.55 -5.09 3.74
N THR A 104 4.77 -4.88 2.70
CA THR A 104 5.22 -4.10 1.55
C THR A 104 4.56 -2.72 1.53
N VAL A 105 5.31 -1.73 1.07
CA VAL A 105 4.81 -0.38 0.79
C VAL A 105 4.79 -0.18 -0.71
N MET A 106 3.64 0.17 -1.24
CA MET A 106 3.48 0.52 -2.64
C MET A 106 3.70 2.03 -2.82
N HIS A 107 4.61 2.38 -3.72
CA HIS A 107 4.92 3.74 -4.10
C HIS A 107 4.42 3.99 -5.53
N VAL A 108 3.65 5.04 -5.71
CA VAL A 108 3.15 5.46 -7.03
C VAL A 108 3.56 6.90 -7.23
N ALA A 109 4.32 7.14 -8.27
CA ALA A 109 4.84 8.46 -8.61
C ALA A 109 4.05 9.11 -9.75
N ALA A 110 3.93 10.44 -9.67
CA ALA A 110 3.35 11.29 -10.71
C ALA A 110 4.28 12.48 -10.99
N PRO A 111 4.42 12.90 -12.26
CA PRO A 111 5.26 14.02 -12.61
C PRO A 111 4.60 15.35 -12.19
N VAL A 112 5.34 16.17 -11.48
CA VAL A 112 4.98 17.57 -11.25
C VAL A 112 5.46 18.40 -12.43
N ARG A 113 4.53 19.06 -13.13
CA ARG A 113 4.80 19.72 -14.39
C ARG A 113 4.61 21.24 -14.32
N ASP A 114 5.46 21.95 -15.04
CA ASP A 114 5.27 23.35 -15.42
C ASP A 114 5.17 23.41 -16.94
N GLY A 115 3.95 23.48 -17.47
CA GLY A 115 3.69 23.26 -18.88
C GLY A 115 4.10 21.85 -19.35
N ALA A 116 4.97 21.78 -20.34
CA ALA A 116 5.50 20.52 -20.86
C ALA A 116 6.70 19.97 -20.05
N ARG A 117 7.31 20.78 -19.18
CA ARG A 117 8.52 20.42 -18.45
C ARG A 117 8.18 19.74 -17.11
N ILE A 118 8.85 18.65 -16.81
CA ILE A 118 8.80 18.02 -15.49
C ILE A 118 9.76 18.79 -14.58
N ILE A 119 9.23 19.36 -13.48
CA ILE A 119 9.97 20.14 -12.49
C ILE A 119 10.20 19.37 -11.19
N GLY A 120 9.58 18.20 -11.06
CA GLY A 120 9.74 17.32 -9.89
C GLY A 120 8.86 16.11 -10.01
N VAL A 121 8.86 15.29 -8.96
CA VAL A 121 8.06 14.08 -8.85
C VAL A 121 7.34 14.06 -7.51
N LEU A 122 6.05 13.79 -7.52
CA LEU A 122 5.26 13.53 -6.33
C LEU A 122 5.04 12.02 -6.21
N THR A 123 5.45 11.44 -5.10
CA THR A 123 5.24 10.02 -4.79
C THR A 123 4.26 9.86 -3.65
N VAL A 124 3.23 9.06 -3.88
CA VAL A 124 2.28 8.60 -2.85
C VAL A 124 2.65 7.20 -2.43
N SER A 125 2.98 7.02 -1.16
CA SER A 125 3.34 5.74 -0.56
C SER A 125 2.22 5.24 0.32
N ARG A 126 1.80 4.00 0.09
CA ARG A 126 0.75 3.33 0.86
C ARG A 126 1.26 2.02 1.43
N PRO A 127 1.28 1.87 2.77
CA PRO A 127 1.54 0.58 3.39
C PRO A 127 0.47 -0.46 3.01
N ASN A 128 0.91 -1.67 2.71
CA ASN A 128 0.02 -2.72 2.19
C ASN A 128 -0.62 -3.58 3.30
N HIS A 129 -0.48 -3.19 4.58
CA HIS A 129 -0.98 -3.97 5.72
C HIS A 129 -2.51 -3.99 5.89
N THR A 130 -3.24 -3.37 4.99
CA THR A 130 -4.71 -3.31 5.09
C THR A 130 -5.38 -4.66 4.80
N LEU A 131 -4.64 -5.66 4.29
CA LEU A 131 -5.19 -6.98 3.91
C LEU A 131 -4.80 -8.13 4.84
N GLU A 132 -3.80 -7.92 5.72
CA GLU A 132 -3.24 -8.97 6.57
C GLU A 132 -4.24 -9.62 7.55
N PRO A 133 -5.10 -8.86 8.26
CA PRO A 133 -6.07 -9.49 9.17
C PRO A 133 -7.11 -10.33 8.44
N TYR A 134 -7.35 -10.05 7.16
CA TYR A 134 -8.35 -10.75 6.36
C TYR A 134 -7.82 -12.09 5.83
N ILE A 135 -6.57 -12.11 5.40
CA ILE A 135 -5.91 -13.31 4.85
C ILE A 135 -5.70 -14.35 5.96
N GLN A 136 -5.25 -13.95 7.14
CA GLN A 136 -5.04 -14.85 8.27
C GLN A 136 -6.33 -15.48 8.78
N ARG A 137 -7.40 -14.71 8.96
CA ARG A 137 -8.71 -15.24 9.38
C ARG A 137 -9.33 -16.17 8.35
N SER A 138 -9.16 -15.89 7.08
CA SER A 138 -9.65 -16.74 6.00
C SER A 138 -8.89 -18.06 5.95
N ARG A 139 -7.58 -18.02 6.12
CA ARG A 139 -6.70 -19.20 6.16
C ARG A 139 -7.03 -20.13 7.34
N ASP A 140 -7.23 -19.57 8.53
CA ASP A 140 -7.57 -20.36 9.71
C ASP A 140 -8.96 -21.00 9.62
N ARG A 141 -9.89 -20.34 8.96
CA ARG A 141 -11.22 -20.89 8.69
C ARG A 141 -11.14 -22.04 7.69
N ILE A 142 -10.42 -21.87 6.60
CA ILE A 142 -10.23 -22.89 5.56
C ILE A 142 -9.52 -24.11 6.17
N LEU A 143 -8.45 -23.91 6.93
CA LEU A 143 -7.72 -25.00 7.59
C LEU A 143 -8.61 -25.79 8.56
N ARG A 144 -9.40 -25.12 9.39
CA ARG A 144 -10.34 -25.79 10.31
C ARG A 144 -11.37 -26.64 9.57
N TRP A 145 -11.97 -26.12 8.51
CA TRP A 145 -12.93 -26.88 7.71
C TRP A 145 -12.28 -28.03 6.95
N SER A 146 -11.04 -27.86 6.47
CA SER A 146 -10.27 -28.91 5.82
C SER A 146 -9.98 -30.07 6.78
N TRP A 147 -9.56 -29.77 8.01
CA TRP A 147 -9.35 -30.80 9.06
C TRP A 147 -10.65 -31.51 9.45
N ALA A 148 -11.76 -30.80 9.54
CA ALA A 148 -13.07 -31.38 9.83
C ALA A 148 -13.51 -32.34 8.72
N LEU A 149 -13.38 -31.95 7.46
CA LEU A 149 -13.70 -32.81 6.30
C LEU A 149 -12.81 -34.05 6.23
N LEU A 150 -11.52 -33.90 6.52
CA LEU A 150 -10.57 -35.01 6.54
C LEU A 150 -10.94 -36.02 7.66
N GLY A 151 -11.30 -35.52 8.84
CA GLY A 151 -11.76 -36.35 9.95
C GLY A 151 -13.04 -37.13 9.63
N ILE A 152 -14.03 -36.47 9.03
CA ILE A 152 -15.29 -37.10 8.61
C ILE A 152 -15.03 -38.17 7.54
N SER A 153 -14.18 -37.88 6.54
CA SER A 153 -13.83 -38.85 5.49
C SER A 153 -13.17 -40.10 6.06
N LEU A 154 -12.24 -39.92 7.01
CA LEU A 154 -11.54 -41.02 7.67
C LEU A 154 -12.50 -41.88 8.51
N LEU A 155 -13.44 -41.24 9.20
CA LEU A 155 -14.44 -41.92 10.02
C LEU A 155 -15.41 -42.76 9.16
N ILE A 156 -15.85 -42.20 8.02
CA ILE A 156 -16.70 -42.92 7.05
C ILE A 156 -15.92 -44.13 6.49
N GLY A 157 -14.65 -43.95 6.12
CA GLY A 157 -13.80 -45.01 5.64
C GLY A 157 -13.63 -46.19 6.64
N LEU A 158 -13.40 -45.85 7.92
CA LEU A 158 -13.29 -46.84 9.00
C LEU A 158 -14.62 -47.57 9.24
N LEU A 159 -15.73 -46.87 9.25
CA LEU A 159 -17.06 -47.48 9.42
C LEU A 159 -17.39 -48.39 8.26
N PHE A 160 -17.06 -48.01 7.04
CA PHE A 160 -17.29 -48.84 5.85
C PHE A 160 -16.43 -50.08 5.89
N THR A 161 -15.15 -49.95 6.26
CA THR A 161 -14.22 -51.10 6.38
C THR A 161 -14.69 -52.06 7.47
N TRP A 162 -15.11 -51.52 8.63
CA TRP A 162 -15.65 -52.33 9.73
C TRP A 162 -16.94 -53.08 9.32
N TRP A 163 -17.86 -52.36 8.62
CA TRP A 163 -19.10 -52.98 8.11
C TRP A 163 -18.83 -54.10 7.15
N MET A 164 -17.89 -53.92 6.18
CA MET A 164 -17.49 -54.97 5.26
C MET A 164 -16.87 -56.15 5.98
N ALA A 165 -15.95 -55.92 6.91
CA ALA A 165 -15.30 -56.98 7.67
C ALA A 165 -16.32 -57.81 8.49
N SER A 166 -17.29 -57.13 9.10
CA SER A 166 -18.35 -57.77 9.90
C SER A 166 -19.37 -58.55 9.04
N SER A 167 -19.52 -58.15 7.76
CA SER A 167 -20.40 -58.84 6.81
C SER A 167 -19.79 -60.12 6.24
N LEU A 168 -18.46 -60.20 6.13
CA LEU A 168 -17.76 -61.40 5.65
C LEU A 168 -17.55 -62.45 6.75
N SER A 169 -17.71 -62.09 8.03
CA SER A 169 -17.52 -63.02 9.16
C SER A 169 -18.82 -63.75 9.60
N ARG A 170 -19.91 -63.58 8.83
CA ARG A 170 -21.16 -64.36 8.96
C ARG A 170 -21.31 -65.29 7.78
#